data_8be9da532163e05c39cac054c475fd1f
#
_entry.id   8be9da532163e05c39cac054c475fd1f
#
_cell.length_a   1.000
_cell.length_b   1.000
_cell.length_c   1.000
_cell.angle_alpha   90.00
_cell.angle_beta   90.00
_cell.angle_gamma   90.00
#
_symmetry.space_group_name_H-M   'P 1'
#
loop_
_entity.id
_entity.type
_entity.pdbx_description
1 polymer ?
#
loop_
_entity_poly.entity_id
_entity_poly.type
_entity_poly.pdbx_seq_one_letter_code
_entity_poly.pdbx_strand_id
1 'polypeptide(L)'
;MWLSGQQKRPVDNGEGVTGIVTMSGGETAVLLDSERRGLQIYGPGGYTWTPKVGQRVLVIQGQGEIPCVAGARQGQEAPDRVSVEGRKMAVRGDTVDISARSSATIEGEDVRLNGQVYVKDETLEELIARIVRMILAGG
;
A
#
# COMPACT_ATOMS: atom_id res chain seq x y z
N MET A 1 36.19 -30.79 -21.29
CA MET A 1 35.81 -30.65 -21.06
C MET A 1 34.92 -30.68 -20.39
N TRP A 2 34.51 -31.00 -20.31
CA TRP A 2 33.66 -31.33 -19.70
C TRP A 2 33.09 -30.51 -18.85
N LEU A 3 33.57 -29.89 -18.51
CA LEU A 3 33.11 -29.09 -17.73
C LEU A 3 32.15 -28.39 -18.25
N SER A 4 32.14 -28.23 -19.37
CA SER A 4 31.18 -27.49 -19.96
C SER A 4 29.88 -27.93 -19.58
N GLY A 5 29.70 -29.12 -19.62
CA GLY A 5 28.40 -29.59 -19.39
C GLY A 5 27.90 -29.09 -18.15
N GLN A 6 28.73 -28.98 -17.24
CA GLN A 6 28.15 -28.74 -16.10
C GLN A 6 27.75 -27.44 -15.95
N GLN A 7 28.40 -26.60 -16.41
CA GLN A 7 27.97 -25.42 -16.12
C GLN A 7 26.92 -24.96 -16.77
N LYS A 8 26.42 -25.57 -17.52
CA LYS A 8 25.42 -25.10 -18.22
C LYS A 8 24.24 -24.98 -17.55
N ARG A 9 24.03 -25.62 -16.54
CA ARG A 9 22.90 -25.50 -15.93
C ARG A 9 23.02 -24.37 -15.13
N PRO A 10 22.41 -23.24 -15.41
CA PRO A 10 22.41 -22.13 -14.55
C PRO A 10 21.74 -22.55 -13.28
N VAL A 11 22.30 -22.21 -12.20
CA VAL A 11 21.63 -22.39 -10.95
C VAL A 11 20.41 -21.51 -11.00
N ASP A 12 19.27 -22.06 -10.70
CA ASP A 12 18.07 -21.25 -10.66
C ASP A 12 18.11 -20.41 -9.43
N ASN A 13 18.53 -19.19 -9.57
CA ASN A 13 18.62 -18.27 -8.47
C ASN A 13 17.31 -17.51 -8.26
N GLY A 14 16.27 -17.96 -8.88
CA GLY A 14 15.01 -17.25 -8.85
C GLY A 14 14.94 -16.23 -9.95
N GLU A 15 13.96 -16.32 -10.78
CA GLU A 15 13.75 -15.36 -11.84
C GLU A 15 12.59 -14.48 -11.51
N GLY A 16 12.73 -13.20 -11.83
CA GLY A 16 11.62 -12.28 -11.78
C GLY A 16 10.90 -12.25 -13.11
N VAL A 17 9.62 -12.49 -13.11
CA VAL A 17 8.79 -12.38 -14.30
C VAL A 17 7.57 -11.52 -13.99
N THR A 18 7.03 -10.88 -15.01
CA THR A 18 5.82 -10.09 -14.80
C THR A 18 4.60 -10.90 -15.20
N GLY A 19 3.52 -10.66 -14.50
CA GLY A 19 2.24 -11.31 -14.76
C GLY A 19 1.08 -10.37 -14.51
N ILE A 20 -0.10 -10.83 -14.84
CA ILE A 20 -1.34 -10.08 -14.65
C ILE A 20 -2.16 -10.78 -13.58
N VAL A 21 -2.63 -10.02 -12.61
CA VAL A 21 -3.46 -10.54 -11.54
C VAL A 21 -4.81 -10.95 -12.12
N THR A 22 -5.20 -12.20 -11.93
CA THR A 22 -6.47 -12.73 -12.41
C THR A 22 -7.47 -12.96 -11.28
N MET A 23 -7.00 -13.10 -10.05
CA MET A 23 -7.83 -13.30 -8.89
C MET A 23 -7.23 -12.59 -7.71
N SER A 24 -8.02 -11.93 -6.91
CA SER A 24 -7.55 -11.17 -5.75
C SER A 24 -8.61 -11.16 -4.65
N GLY A 25 -8.20 -10.80 -3.45
CA GLY A 25 -9.08 -10.77 -2.30
C GLY A 25 -8.82 -11.94 -1.38
N GLY A 26 -9.51 -13.02 -1.54
CA GLY A 26 -9.29 -14.21 -0.71
C GLY A 26 -8.06 -15.00 -1.13
N GLU A 27 -7.89 -15.19 -2.41
CA GLU A 27 -6.76 -15.92 -2.98
C GLU A 27 -6.19 -15.08 -4.11
N THR A 28 -4.89 -15.08 -4.27
CA THR A 28 -4.23 -14.35 -5.35
C THR A 28 -3.79 -15.30 -6.44
N ALA A 29 -4.22 -15.02 -7.66
CA ALA A 29 -3.78 -15.75 -8.83
C ALA A 29 -3.23 -14.77 -9.87
N VAL A 30 -2.20 -15.20 -10.57
CA VAL A 30 -1.50 -14.40 -11.57
C VAL A 30 -1.31 -15.24 -12.83
N LEU A 31 -1.58 -14.64 -13.96
CA LEU A 31 -1.32 -15.26 -15.26
C LEU A 31 0.10 -14.94 -15.69
N LEU A 32 0.90 -15.98 -15.80
CA LEU A 32 2.25 -15.93 -16.33
C LEU A 32 2.22 -16.64 -17.70
N ASP A 33 2.94 -17.73 -17.87
CA ASP A 33 2.78 -18.62 -19.00
C ASP A 33 1.48 -19.43 -18.83
N SER A 34 1.11 -19.66 -17.60
CA SER A 34 -0.17 -20.25 -17.19
C SER A 34 -0.59 -19.60 -15.91
N GLU A 35 -1.84 -19.79 -15.51
CA GLU A 35 -2.33 -19.22 -14.28
C GLU A 35 -1.74 -19.94 -13.09
N ARG A 36 -1.20 -19.18 -12.16
CA ARG A 36 -0.67 -19.68 -10.89
C ARG A 36 -1.56 -19.17 -9.78
N ARG A 37 -1.98 -20.05 -8.90
CA ARG A 37 -2.90 -19.72 -7.81
C ARG A 37 -2.23 -19.86 -6.45
N GLY A 38 -2.82 -19.25 -5.46
CA GLY A 38 -2.33 -19.35 -4.08
C GLY A 38 -1.02 -18.65 -3.84
N LEU A 39 -0.75 -17.59 -4.59
CA LEU A 39 0.50 -16.87 -4.44
C LEU A 39 0.50 -16.02 -3.18
N GLN A 40 1.62 -16.05 -2.47
CA GLN A 40 1.82 -15.18 -1.33
C GLN A 40 2.22 -13.82 -1.83
N ILE A 41 1.80 -12.78 -1.13
CA ILE A 41 2.12 -11.40 -1.47
C ILE A 41 3.13 -10.88 -0.48
N TYR A 42 4.22 -10.36 -1.00
CA TYR A 42 5.29 -9.77 -0.20
C TYR A 42 5.28 -8.26 -0.37
N GLY A 43 5.83 -7.56 0.58
CA GLY A 43 5.99 -6.12 0.55
C GLY A 43 6.97 -5.69 1.61
N PRO A 44 7.27 -4.39 1.72
CA PRO A 44 8.11 -3.89 2.80
C PRO A 44 7.50 -4.25 4.16
N GLY A 45 8.32 -4.40 5.18
CA GLY A 45 7.83 -4.70 6.52
C GLY A 45 6.79 -3.69 6.99
N GLY A 46 5.71 -4.17 7.54
CA GLY A 46 4.60 -3.33 7.99
C GLY A 46 3.56 -3.02 6.93
N TYR A 47 3.84 -3.32 5.65
CA TYR A 47 2.90 -3.09 4.57
C TYR A 47 2.13 -4.36 4.25
N THR A 48 0.83 -4.23 4.11
CA THR A 48 -0.05 -5.29 3.62
C THR A 48 -0.86 -4.71 2.47
N TRP A 49 -0.90 -5.38 1.35
CA TRP A 49 -1.62 -4.86 0.20
C TRP A 49 -2.33 -5.98 -0.56
N THR A 50 -3.44 -5.60 -1.20
CA THR A 50 -4.24 -6.53 -1.99
C THR A 50 -4.20 -6.05 -3.42
N PRO A 51 -3.65 -6.83 -4.34
CA PRO A 51 -3.59 -6.42 -5.75
C PRO A 51 -4.97 -6.28 -6.36
N LYS A 52 -5.06 -5.47 -7.39
CA LYS A 52 -6.28 -5.33 -8.16
C LYS A 52 -6.23 -6.29 -9.33
N VAL A 53 -7.35 -6.93 -9.66
CA VAL A 53 -7.44 -7.78 -10.84
C VAL A 53 -7.11 -6.95 -12.08
N GLY A 54 -6.25 -7.47 -12.93
CA GLY A 54 -5.74 -6.75 -14.10
C GLY A 54 -4.44 -6.03 -13.86
N GLN A 55 -4.00 -5.93 -12.60
CA GLN A 55 -2.76 -5.23 -12.26
C GLN A 55 -1.55 -6.07 -12.67
N ARG A 56 -0.53 -5.40 -13.20
CA ARG A 56 0.71 -6.08 -13.58
C ARG A 56 1.63 -6.13 -12.36
N VAL A 57 2.09 -7.31 -12.04
CA VAL A 57 2.90 -7.56 -10.85
C VAL A 57 4.19 -8.29 -11.21
N LEU A 58 5.18 -8.12 -10.35
CA LEU A 58 6.43 -8.87 -10.44
C LEU A 58 6.27 -10.14 -9.60
N VAL A 59 6.52 -11.27 -10.20
CA VAL A 59 6.47 -12.57 -9.53
C VAL A 59 7.88 -13.14 -9.47
N ILE A 60 8.26 -13.60 -8.31
CA ILE A 60 9.57 -14.22 -8.09
C ILE A 60 9.35 -15.67 -7.74
N GLN A 61 10.13 -16.54 -8.38
CA GLN A 61 10.08 -17.95 -8.13
C GLN A 61 11.48 -18.47 -7.98
N GLY A 62 11.78 -19.04 -6.83
CA GLY A 62 13.04 -19.73 -6.62
C GLY A 62 12.90 -21.20 -6.96
N GLN A 63 14.04 -21.88 -7.05
CA GLN A 63 14.05 -23.29 -7.37
C GLN A 63 13.38 -24.08 -6.26
N GLY A 64 12.37 -24.85 -6.60
CA GLY A 64 11.65 -25.65 -5.63
C GLY A 64 10.72 -24.89 -4.72
N GLU A 65 10.57 -23.59 -4.94
CA GLU A 65 9.71 -22.78 -4.11
C GLU A 65 8.46 -22.37 -4.84
N ILE A 66 7.43 -22.05 -4.07
CA ILE A 66 6.20 -21.54 -4.61
C ILE A 66 6.43 -20.09 -5.04
N PRO A 67 5.99 -19.69 -6.23
CA PRO A 67 6.15 -18.30 -6.66
C PRO A 67 5.39 -17.34 -5.75
N CYS A 68 5.90 -16.15 -5.61
CA CYS A 68 5.28 -15.10 -4.82
C CYS A 68 5.23 -13.80 -5.58
N VAL A 69 4.27 -12.95 -5.21
CA VAL A 69 4.15 -11.61 -5.76
C VAL A 69 5.06 -10.69 -4.96
N ALA A 70 6.04 -10.09 -5.61
CA ALA A 70 7.00 -9.22 -4.94
C ALA A 70 6.62 -7.75 -4.98
N GLY A 71 5.82 -7.34 -5.93
CA GLY A 71 5.40 -5.95 -6.03
C GLY A 71 4.56 -5.69 -7.27
N ALA A 72 4.01 -4.50 -7.36
CA ALA A 72 3.23 -4.05 -8.49
C ALA A 72 4.02 -3.04 -9.30
N ARG A 73 3.75 -2.99 -10.60
CA ARG A 73 4.37 -1.99 -11.47
C ARG A 73 3.81 -0.61 -11.11
N GLN A 74 4.69 0.37 -10.95
CA GLN A 74 4.27 1.74 -10.70
C GLN A 74 3.64 2.35 -11.95
N GLY A 75 2.82 3.35 -11.77
CA GLY A 75 2.20 4.08 -12.88
C GLY A 75 0.90 3.48 -13.38
N GLN A 76 0.42 2.42 -12.78
CA GLN A 76 -0.89 1.86 -13.10
C GLN A 76 -1.89 2.14 -11.98
N GLU A 77 -3.09 1.61 -12.09
CA GLU A 77 -4.10 1.81 -11.08
C GLU A 77 -3.62 1.32 -9.71
N ALA A 78 -4.09 1.97 -8.68
CA ALA A 78 -3.74 1.61 -7.32
C ALA A 78 -4.25 0.21 -6.96
N PRO A 79 -3.59 -0.47 -6.04
CA PRO A 79 -4.12 -1.75 -5.54
C PRO A 79 -5.45 -1.56 -4.84
N ASP A 80 -6.21 -2.63 -4.67
CA ASP A 80 -7.51 -2.55 -4.01
C ASP A 80 -7.40 -2.09 -2.56
N ARG A 81 -6.34 -2.47 -1.89
CA ARG A 81 -6.15 -2.13 -0.49
C ARG A 81 -4.68 -2.01 -0.15
N VAL A 82 -4.36 -1.04 0.68
CA VAL A 82 -3.03 -0.91 1.30
C VAL A 82 -3.21 -0.61 2.77
N SER A 83 -2.51 -1.33 3.62
CA SER A 83 -2.45 -1.06 5.06
C SER A 83 -1.00 -0.95 5.49
N VAL A 84 -0.72 -0.01 6.37
CA VAL A 84 0.61 0.15 6.96
C VAL A 84 0.46 0.07 8.46
N GLU A 85 1.11 -0.90 9.09
CA GLU A 85 1.03 -1.11 10.51
C GLU A 85 2.40 -1.26 11.13
N GLY A 86 2.57 -0.72 12.31
CA GLY A 86 3.80 -0.86 13.08
C GLY A 86 3.57 -0.38 14.49
N ARG A 87 4.42 -0.79 15.41
CA ARG A 87 4.30 -0.35 16.79
C ARG A 87 4.51 1.15 16.89
N LYS A 88 5.34 1.72 16.04
CA LYS A 88 5.57 3.15 15.96
C LYS A 88 5.68 3.53 14.50
N MET A 89 4.94 4.52 14.08
CA MET A 89 5.01 5.05 12.74
C MET A 89 5.29 6.53 12.78
N ALA A 90 6.11 7.01 11.89
CA ALA A 90 6.39 8.42 11.74
C ALA A 90 6.35 8.79 10.26
N VAL A 91 5.62 9.84 9.94
CA VAL A 91 5.57 10.40 8.59
C VAL A 91 6.04 11.85 8.71
N ARG A 92 7.12 12.19 8.03
CA ARG A 92 7.71 13.52 8.10
C ARG A 92 8.06 14.01 6.71
N GLY A 93 7.85 15.26 6.48
CA GLY A 93 8.21 15.90 5.21
C GLY A 93 8.00 17.40 5.34
N ASP A 94 8.45 18.13 4.34
CA ASP A 94 8.18 19.57 4.29
C ASP A 94 6.68 19.81 4.15
N THR A 95 6.00 18.94 3.43
CA THR A 95 4.56 18.95 3.27
C THR A 95 4.05 17.52 3.33
N VAL A 96 2.98 17.29 4.03
CA VAL A 96 2.30 15.98 4.08
C VAL A 96 0.85 16.19 3.69
N ASP A 97 0.41 15.54 2.63
CA ASP A 97 -0.96 15.64 2.16
C ASP A 97 -1.70 14.34 2.40
N ILE A 98 -2.82 14.41 3.05
CA ILE A 98 -3.69 13.26 3.28
C ILE A 98 -5.07 13.63 2.76
N SER A 99 -5.54 12.92 1.76
CA SER A 99 -6.86 13.17 1.21
C SER A 99 -7.63 11.88 1.01
N ALA A 100 -8.90 11.92 1.26
CA ALA A 100 -9.78 10.79 1.08
C ALA A 100 -11.04 11.25 0.33
N ARG A 101 -11.53 10.40 -0.57
CA ARG A 101 -12.73 10.74 -1.32
C ARG A 101 -13.96 10.79 -0.43
N SER A 102 -14.05 9.90 0.53
CA SER A 102 -15.22 9.78 1.40
C SER A 102 -14.97 10.26 2.81
N SER A 103 -13.98 9.75 3.47
CA SER A 103 -13.70 10.12 4.85
C SER A 103 -12.26 9.83 5.24
N ALA A 104 -11.74 10.61 6.16
CA ALA A 104 -10.46 10.36 6.80
C ALA A 104 -10.70 10.36 8.30
N THR A 105 -10.20 9.35 8.98
CA THR A 105 -10.40 9.17 10.42
C THR A 105 -9.05 9.12 11.12
N ILE A 106 -8.95 9.87 12.22
CA ILE A 106 -7.78 9.87 13.08
C ILE A 106 -8.25 9.54 14.50
N GLU A 107 -7.75 8.44 15.05
CA GLU A 107 -8.12 8.00 16.37
C GLU A 107 -6.90 7.80 17.24
N GLY A 108 -7.02 8.08 18.52
CA GLY A 108 -5.99 7.84 19.51
C GLY A 108 -6.47 8.30 20.87
N GLU A 109 -5.81 7.88 21.94
CA GLU A 109 -6.13 8.39 23.25
C GLU A 109 -5.88 9.88 23.27
N ASP A 110 -4.84 10.34 22.60
CA ASP A 110 -4.53 11.76 22.46
C ASP A 110 -4.31 12.05 20.97
N VAL A 111 -4.97 13.07 20.48
CA VAL A 111 -4.72 13.61 19.14
C VAL A 111 -4.26 15.06 19.32
N ARG A 112 -3.01 15.36 18.90
CA ARG A 112 -2.44 16.69 19.05
C ARG A 112 -2.20 17.31 17.71
N LEU A 113 -2.73 18.51 17.53
CA LEU A 113 -2.54 19.32 16.35
C LEU A 113 -1.81 20.60 16.77
N ASN A 114 -0.55 20.70 16.40
CA ASN A 114 0.27 21.85 16.74
C ASN A 114 0.39 22.75 15.51
N GLY A 115 0.10 23.99 15.68
CA GLY A 115 0.13 24.94 14.58
C GLY A 115 -1.27 25.51 14.32
N GLN A 116 -1.41 26.18 13.18
CA GLN A 116 -2.68 26.78 12.83
C GLN A 116 -3.54 25.76 12.10
N VAL A 117 -4.73 25.51 12.63
CA VAL A 117 -5.66 24.50 12.10
C VAL A 117 -6.80 25.21 11.37
N TYR A 118 -7.07 24.75 10.14
CA TYR A 118 -8.16 25.27 9.34
C TYR A 118 -9.27 24.24 9.21
N VAL A 119 -10.51 24.68 9.34
CA VAL A 119 -11.69 23.84 9.10
C VAL A 119 -12.52 24.58 8.04
N LYS A 120 -12.60 24.02 6.84
CA LYS A 120 -13.28 24.68 5.71
C LYS A 120 -12.81 26.10 5.48
N ASP A 121 -11.50 26.28 5.34
CA ASP A 121 -10.86 27.57 5.07
C ASP A 121 -10.96 28.59 6.21
N GLU A 122 -11.48 28.20 7.36
CA GLU A 122 -11.56 29.02 8.54
C GLU A 122 -10.64 28.45 9.59
N THR A 123 -9.90 29.29 10.34
CA THR A 123 -9.07 28.79 11.41
C THR A 123 -9.94 28.24 12.52
N LEU A 124 -9.41 27.31 13.30
CA LEU A 124 -10.14 26.75 14.43
C LEU A 124 -10.50 27.85 15.44
N GLU A 125 -9.62 28.80 15.67
CA GLU A 125 -9.88 29.92 16.56
C GLU A 125 -11.05 30.78 16.07
N GLU A 126 -11.08 31.09 14.78
CA GLU A 126 -12.17 31.84 14.19
C GLU A 126 -13.49 31.09 14.29
N LEU A 127 -13.47 29.78 14.06
CA LEU A 127 -14.64 28.93 14.17
C LEU A 127 -15.18 28.93 15.60
N ILE A 128 -14.31 28.77 16.58
CA ILE A 128 -14.70 28.79 18.00
C ILE A 128 -15.27 30.14 18.37
N ALA A 129 -14.63 31.24 17.96
CA ALA A 129 -15.11 32.58 18.25
C ALA A 129 -16.50 32.84 17.65
N ARG A 130 -16.73 32.34 16.41
CA ARG A 130 -18.02 32.50 15.77
C ARG A 130 -19.10 31.71 16.49
N ILE A 131 -18.83 30.50 16.93
CA ILE A 131 -19.76 29.65 17.66
C ILE A 131 -20.10 30.31 19.01
N VAL A 132 -19.10 30.81 19.73
CA VAL A 132 -19.32 31.48 21.03
C VAL A 132 -20.20 32.72 20.83
N ARG A 133 -19.95 33.53 19.81
CA ARG A 133 -20.79 34.67 19.52
C ARG A 133 -22.22 34.29 19.20
N MET A 134 -22.42 33.21 18.45
CA MET A 134 -23.75 32.72 18.17
C MET A 134 -24.49 32.28 19.43
N ILE A 135 -23.81 31.58 20.32
CA ILE A 135 -24.42 31.15 21.60
C ILE A 135 -24.79 32.35 22.47
N LEU A 136 -23.89 33.30 22.59
CA LEU A 136 -24.17 34.50 23.41
C LEU A 136 -25.27 35.37 22.82
N ALA A 137 -25.36 35.47 21.50
CA ALA A 137 -26.39 36.24 20.84
C ALA A 137 -27.76 35.55 20.90
N GLY A 138 -27.78 34.22 20.89
CA GLY A 138 -29.03 33.47 20.99
C GLY A 138 -29.56 33.26 22.38
N GLY A 139 -28.74 33.58 23.36
CA GLY A 139 -29.14 33.46 24.77
C GLY A 139 -29.63 34.80 25.31
#